data_66260bd0ed011a4525510e10056c2917
#
_entry.id   66260bd0ed011a4525510e10056c2917
#
_cell.length_a   1.000
_cell.length_b   1.000
_cell.length_c   1.000
_cell.angle_alpha   90.00
_cell.angle_beta   90.00
_cell.angle_gamma   90.00
#
_symmetry.space_group_name_H-M   'P 1'
#
loop_
_entity.id
_entity.type
_entity.pdbx_description
1 polymer ?
#
loop_
_entity_poly.entity_id
_entity_poly.type
_entity_poly.pdbx_seq_one_letter_code
_entity_poly.pdbx_strand_id
1 'polypeptide(L)'
;MKVKKEMLLMDYLLLSYNRKNAKNLLKYKQVYVNNQQISQFDYLLHENDQVEIKKENTSSLEILYEDQEFVVINKPSGLLSMSDGKEKEKTAYHYVSEYLKKQDRKQKVFIVHRLDRETSGVLMFCKNEKIRDLLQKDWNKIVYLRGYMALVEGKGLKNGTLKNYLAESKSQQVYVTSKEKGKLAITHYKAIKEIKNQTLLEIQLDTGRKNQIRVQLSNIHHPIVGDKKYGATTNPLRRLGLHAHAF
;
A
#
# COMPACT_ATOMS: atom_id res chain seq x y z
N MET A 1 -26.88 8.03 16.78
CA MET A 1 -27.72 7.78 17.99
C MET A 1 -27.53 8.95 18.96
N LYS A 2 -28.56 9.37 19.71
CA LYS A 2 -28.44 10.47 20.68
C LYS A 2 -28.00 9.97 22.06
N VAL A 3 -27.11 10.70 22.68
CA VAL A 3 -26.62 10.45 24.03
C VAL A 3 -27.72 10.82 25.03
N LYS A 4 -28.03 9.92 25.99
CA LYS A 4 -29.14 10.12 26.95
C LYS A 4 -28.69 10.77 28.26
N LYS A 5 -27.42 10.71 28.59
CA LYS A 5 -26.81 11.33 29.79
C LYS A 5 -25.31 11.56 29.54
N GLU A 6 -24.74 12.51 30.25
CA GLU A 6 -23.31 12.78 30.19
C GLU A 6 -22.47 11.54 30.50
N MET A 7 -21.49 11.21 29.65
CA MET A 7 -20.55 10.10 29.82
C MET A 7 -19.35 10.22 28.91
N LEU A 8 -18.28 9.44 29.19
CA LEU A 8 -17.12 9.39 28.32
C LEU A 8 -17.43 8.64 27.00
N LEU A 9 -16.81 9.07 25.90
CA LEU A 9 -16.99 8.45 24.58
C LEU A 9 -16.65 6.96 24.59
N MET A 10 -15.60 6.55 25.33
CA MET A 10 -15.28 5.12 25.46
C MET A 10 -16.40 4.33 26.12
N ASP A 11 -16.99 4.85 27.20
CA ASP A 11 -18.07 4.17 27.91
C ASP A 11 -19.32 4.08 27.04
N TYR A 12 -19.62 5.12 26.27
CA TYR A 12 -20.70 5.11 25.28
C TYR A 12 -20.49 4.00 24.23
N LEU A 13 -19.27 3.90 23.68
CA LEU A 13 -18.96 2.87 22.68
C LEU A 13 -19.06 1.45 23.28
N LEU A 14 -18.72 1.26 24.55
CA LEU A 14 -18.81 -0.02 25.22
C LEU A 14 -20.26 -0.50 25.45
N LEU A 15 -21.26 0.35 25.30
CA LEU A 15 -22.68 -0.06 25.32
C LEU A 15 -23.04 -0.96 24.12
N SER A 16 -22.31 -0.82 22.99
CA SER A 16 -22.62 -1.53 21.73
C SER A 16 -21.45 -2.33 21.16
N TYR A 17 -20.25 -2.10 21.63
CA TYR A 17 -19.02 -2.72 21.12
C TYR A 17 -18.18 -3.30 22.25
N ASN A 18 -17.48 -4.42 21.99
CA ASN A 18 -16.45 -4.87 22.92
C ASN A 18 -15.26 -3.90 22.92
N ARG A 19 -14.43 -3.96 23.99
CA ARG A 19 -13.32 -3.01 24.21
C ARG A 19 -12.31 -2.96 23.06
N LYS A 20 -12.07 -4.09 22.36
CA LYS A 20 -11.19 -4.17 21.20
C LYS A 20 -11.77 -3.39 20.01
N ASN A 21 -13.04 -3.59 19.72
CA ASN A 21 -13.74 -2.90 18.63
C ASN A 21 -13.90 -1.41 18.90
N ALA A 22 -14.25 -1.00 20.13
CA ALA A 22 -14.32 0.40 20.51
C ALA A 22 -12.97 1.12 20.32
N LYS A 23 -11.87 0.51 20.77
CA LYS A 23 -10.51 1.04 20.53
C LYS A 23 -10.18 1.14 19.03
N ASN A 24 -10.60 0.18 18.21
CA ASN A 24 -10.39 0.23 16.75
C ASN A 24 -11.18 1.36 16.12
N LEU A 25 -12.44 1.59 16.49
CA LEU A 25 -13.25 2.70 15.99
C LEU A 25 -12.57 4.06 16.22
N LEU A 26 -12.01 4.27 17.42
CA LEU A 26 -11.26 5.49 17.73
C LEU A 26 -9.92 5.58 17.01
N LYS A 27 -9.13 4.50 17.02
CA LYS A 27 -7.85 4.38 16.31
C LYS A 27 -7.99 4.72 14.83
N TYR A 28 -9.06 4.25 14.20
CA TYR A 28 -9.33 4.45 12.77
C TYR A 28 -10.18 5.68 12.49
N LYS A 29 -10.38 6.55 13.50
CA LYS A 29 -11.09 7.83 13.35
C LYS A 29 -12.50 7.69 12.75
N GLN A 30 -13.21 6.62 13.10
CA GLN A 30 -14.53 6.29 12.58
C GLN A 30 -15.68 6.86 13.40
N VAL A 31 -15.37 7.53 14.52
CA VAL A 31 -16.37 8.11 15.43
C VAL A 31 -16.53 9.59 15.15
N TYR A 32 -17.77 10.02 14.99
CA TYR A 32 -18.16 11.41 14.82
C TYR A 32 -19.14 11.80 15.93
N VAL A 33 -18.90 12.95 16.55
CA VAL A 33 -19.79 13.57 17.52
C VAL A 33 -20.22 14.91 16.94
N ASN A 34 -21.52 15.13 16.75
CA ASN A 34 -22.09 16.32 16.13
C ASN A 34 -21.40 16.69 14.80
N ASN A 35 -21.17 15.69 13.93
CA ASN A 35 -20.43 15.78 12.67
C ASN A 35 -18.92 16.07 12.77
N GLN A 36 -18.36 16.22 13.97
CA GLN A 36 -16.93 16.40 14.19
C GLN A 36 -16.27 15.03 14.46
N GLN A 37 -15.16 14.73 13.77
CA GLN A 37 -14.40 13.49 13.95
C GLN A 37 -13.66 13.52 15.29
N ILE A 38 -13.94 12.56 16.17
CA ILE A 38 -13.32 12.43 17.51
C ILE A 38 -12.57 11.09 17.59
N SER A 39 -11.32 11.13 18.05
CA SER A 39 -10.50 9.93 18.30
C SER A 39 -10.04 9.80 19.76
N GLN A 40 -10.36 10.78 20.58
CA GLN A 40 -10.04 10.85 21.99
C GLN A 40 -10.97 9.91 22.76
N PHE A 41 -10.44 8.95 23.52
CA PHE A 41 -11.24 7.95 24.24
C PHE A 41 -11.95 8.54 25.48
N ASP A 42 -11.37 9.59 26.07
CA ASP A 42 -11.85 10.33 27.24
C ASP A 42 -12.61 11.62 26.86
N TYR A 43 -13.05 11.73 25.60
CA TYR A 43 -13.91 12.83 25.16
C TYR A 43 -15.25 12.77 25.92
N LEU A 44 -15.63 13.87 26.54
CA LEU A 44 -16.88 14.00 27.30
C LEU A 44 -18.05 14.24 26.33
N LEU A 45 -18.99 13.32 26.30
CA LEU A 45 -20.26 13.45 25.60
C LEU A 45 -21.28 14.09 26.52
N HIS A 46 -21.99 15.09 26.02
CA HIS A 46 -23.10 15.72 26.71
C HIS A 46 -24.45 15.12 26.29
N GLU A 47 -25.47 15.36 27.09
CA GLU A 47 -26.83 14.94 26.76
C GLU A 47 -27.27 15.56 25.41
N ASN A 48 -27.95 14.76 24.58
CA ASN A 48 -28.36 15.06 23.21
C ASN A 48 -27.25 15.12 22.16
N ASP A 49 -25.97 14.91 22.48
CA ASP A 49 -24.93 14.75 21.47
C ASP A 49 -25.28 13.63 20.50
N GLN A 50 -25.02 13.85 19.23
CA GLN A 50 -25.28 12.90 18.16
C GLN A 50 -23.99 12.13 17.85
N VAL A 51 -23.92 10.86 18.30
CA VAL A 51 -22.77 10.00 17.98
C VAL A 51 -23.10 9.15 16.76
N GLU A 52 -22.23 9.27 15.75
CA GLU A 52 -22.30 8.50 14.51
C GLU A 52 -21.00 7.69 14.35
N ILE A 53 -21.16 6.41 14.00
CA ILE A 53 -20.06 5.59 13.53
C ILE A 53 -20.09 5.64 12.00
N LYS A 54 -19.28 6.52 11.43
CA LYS A 54 -19.00 6.47 9.99
C LYS A 54 -17.89 5.43 9.84
N LYS A 55 -18.27 4.19 9.54
CA LYS A 55 -17.29 3.32 8.89
C LYS A 55 -16.81 4.18 7.71
N GLU A 56 -15.52 4.56 7.72
CA GLU A 56 -14.95 4.98 6.44
C GLU A 56 -15.54 3.97 5.47
N ASN A 57 -16.27 4.45 4.45
CA ASN A 57 -16.49 3.60 3.29
C ASN A 57 -15.11 3.08 3.01
N THR A 58 -14.86 1.84 3.40
CA THR A 58 -13.65 1.13 3.00
C THR A 58 -13.68 1.38 1.54
N SER A 59 -12.87 2.35 1.11
CA SER A 59 -12.84 2.80 -0.26
C SER A 59 -12.83 1.51 -1.02
N SER A 60 -13.97 1.22 -1.65
CA SER A 60 -14.15 -0.06 -2.31
C SER A 60 -12.94 -0.17 -3.18
N LEU A 61 -12.03 -1.11 -2.86
CA LEU A 61 -10.81 -1.24 -3.64
C LEU A 61 -11.29 -1.37 -5.07
N GLU A 62 -10.77 -0.54 -5.93
CA GLU A 62 -11.10 -0.60 -7.35
C GLU A 62 -10.66 -1.95 -7.87
N ILE A 63 -11.62 -2.82 -8.17
CA ILE A 63 -11.40 -4.12 -8.78
C ILE A 63 -11.18 -3.87 -10.27
N LEU A 64 -9.98 -4.15 -10.76
CA LEU A 64 -9.62 -3.99 -12.17
C LEU A 64 -10.00 -5.23 -12.99
N TYR A 65 -9.92 -6.41 -12.37
CA TYR A 65 -10.24 -7.68 -12.99
C TYR A 65 -10.61 -8.71 -11.92
N GLU A 66 -11.55 -9.59 -12.23
CA GLU A 66 -11.90 -10.75 -11.41
C GLU A 66 -12.39 -11.89 -12.28
N ASP A 67 -11.89 -13.09 -12.01
CA ASP A 67 -12.36 -14.35 -12.58
C ASP A 67 -12.46 -15.45 -11.50
N GLN A 68 -12.50 -16.70 -11.90
CA GLN A 68 -12.56 -17.84 -10.97
C GLN A 68 -11.28 -18.02 -10.15
N GLU A 69 -10.13 -17.60 -10.67
CA GLU A 69 -8.80 -17.84 -10.11
C GLU A 69 -8.12 -16.60 -9.53
N PHE A 70 -8.47 -15.42 -10.01
CA PHE A 70 -7.78 -14.18 -9.68
C PHE A 70 -8.71 -13.04 -9.28
N VAL A 71 -8.18 -12.14 -8.45
CA VAL A 71 -8.69 -10.78 -8.21
C VAL A 71 -7.53 -9.82 -8.37
N VAL A 72 -7.70 -8.81 -9.21
CA VAL A 72 -6.73 -7.75 -9.46
C VAL A 72 -7.34 -6.42 -9.04
N ILE A 73 -6.59 -5.66 -8.27
CA ILE A 73 -7.04 -4.37 -7.73
C ILE A 73 -6.11 -3.23 -8.12
N ASN A 74 -6.63 -2.01 -8.14
CA ASN A 74 -5.82 -0.80 -8.10
C ASN A 74 -5.54 -0.43 -6.64
N LYS A 75 -4.39 -0.86 -6.11
CA LYS A 75 -4.01 -0.57 -4.71
C LYS A 75 -3.73 0.92 -4.54
N PRO A 76 -4.39 1.65 -3.64
CA PRO A 76 -4.04 3.03 -3.34
C PRO A 76 -2.67 3.13 -2.66
N SER A 77 -2.00 4.28 -2.82
CA SER A 77 -0.80 4.63 -2.04
C SER A 77 -1.14 4.71 -0.55
N GLY A 78 -0.22 4.31 0.31
CA GLY A 78 -0.41 4.30 1.77
C GLY A 78 -1.04 3.02 2.34
N LEU A 79 -1.66 2.17 1.49
CA LEU A 79 -2.23 0.89 1.90
C LEU A 79 -1.18 -0.22 1.87
N LEU A 80 -1.08 -1.00 2.95
CA LEU A 80 -0.25 -2.22 2.98
C LEU A 80 -0.84 -3.29 2.05
N SER A 81 0.01 -4.02 1.32
CA SER A 81 -0.43 -5.21 0.55
C SER A 81 -0.91 -6.33 1.46
N MET A 82 -0.21 -6.56 2.56
CA MET A 82 -0.49 -7.57 3.59
C MET A 82 -0.04 -7.07 4.96
N SER A 83 -0.40 -7.79 6.02
CA SER A 83 0.01 -7.47 7.39
C SER A 83 1.54 -7.40 7.53
N ASP A 84 2.00 -6.40 8.26
CA ASP A 84 3.39 -6.22 8.69
C ASP A 84 3.63 -6.74 10.13
N GLY A 85 2.64 -7.46 10.70
CA GLY A 85 2.63 -7.92 12.07
C GLY A 85 1.97 -6.95 13.05
N LYS A 86 1.93 -5.66 12.75
CA LYS A 86 1.32 -4.60 13.58
C LYS A 86 -0.08 -4.22 13.07
N GLU A 87 -0.23 -4.09 11.75
CA GLU A 87 -1.49 -3.75 11.10
C GLU A 87 -2.04 -4.98 10.37
N LYS A 88 -3.23 -5.43 10.73
CA LYS A 88 -3.88 -6.61 10.12
C LYS A 88 -5.12 -6.25 9.30
N GLU A 89 -5.85 -5.23 9.72
CA GLU A 89 -7.16 -4.89 9.15
C GLU A 89 -7.06 -3.89 7.99
N LYS A 90 -6.13 -2.91 8.06
CA LYS A 90 -5.91 -1.94 6.98
C LYS A 90 -4.87 -2.45 5.97
N THR A 91 -5.20 -3.54 5.28
CA THR A 91 -4.36 -4.13 4.24
C THR A 91 -5.20 -4.48 3.00
N ALA A 92 -4.61 -4.44 1.82
CA ALA A 92 -5.28 -4.85 0.59
C ALA A 92 -5.78 -6.30 0.68
N TYR A 93 -4.97 -7.18 1.27
CA TYR A 93 -5.36 -8.58 1.54
C TYR A 93 -6.64 -8.69 2.38
N HIS A 94 -6.75 -7.92 3.46
CA HIS A 94 -7.95 -7.94 4.31
C HIS A 94 -9.18 -7.46 3.55
N TYR A 95 -9.07 -6.35 2.81
CA TYR A 95 -10.19 -5.80 2.05
C TYR A 95 -10.66 -6.74 0.94
N VAL A 96 -9.74 -7.37 0.19
CA VAL A 96 -10.09 -8.37 -0.82
C VAL A 96 -10.70 -9.60 -0.17
N SER A 97 -10.18 -10.06 0.98
CA SER A 97 -10.76 -11.19 1.72
C SER A 97 -12.21 -10.91 2.14
N GLU A 98 -12.49 -9.72 2.67
CA GLU A 98 -13.83 -9.34 3.08
C GLU A 98 -14.77 -9.14 1.87
N TYR A 99 -14.25 -8.62 0.76
CA TYR A 99 -14.99 -8.51 -0.50
C TYR A 99 -15.45 -9.89 -1.01
N LEU A 100 -14.54 -10.86 -1.09
CA LEU A 100 -14.86 -12.21 -1.56
C LEU A 100 -15.77 -12.96 -0.60
N LYS A 101 -15.59 -12.86 0.71
CA LYS A 101 -16.45 -13.49 1.71
C LYS A 101 -17.89 -12.96 1.72
N LYS A 102 -18.13 -11.75 1.23
CA LYS A 102 -19.50 -11.24 1.01
C LYS A 102 -20.21 -11.94 -0.14
N GLN A 103 -19.46 -12.40 -1.15
CA GLN A 103 -20.00 -13.16 -2.27
C GLN A 103 -20.21 -14.62 -1.87
N ASP A 104 -19.19 -15.26 -1.30
CA ASP A 104 -19.24 -16.61 -0.73
C ASP A 104 -18.31 -16.71 0.48
N ARG A 105 -18.86 -17.10 1.64
CA ARG A 105 -18.12 -17.25 2.91
C ARG A 105 -16.98 -18.26 2.86
N LYS A 106 -17.02 -19.21 1.91
CA LYS A 106 -15.99 -20.25 1.72
C LYS A 106 -14.81 -19.76 0.88
N GLN A 107 -14.94 -18.63 0.17
CA GLN A 107 -13.87 -18.12 -0.67
C GLN A 107 -12.65 -17.75 0.15
N LYS A 108 -11.50 -18.13 -0.37
CA LYS A 108 -10.18 -17.80 0.18
C LYS A 108 -9.43 -16.92 -0.80
N VAL A 109 -8.48 -16.15 -0.30
CA VAL A 109 -7.58 -15.34 -1.12
C VAL A 109 -6.15 -15.59 -0.68
N PHE A 110 -5.23 -15.61 -1.64
CA PHE A 110 -3.81 -15.87 -1.42
C PHE A 110 -2.98 -14.78 -2.06
N ILE A 111 -1.89 -14.41 -1.40
CA ILE A 111 -0.94 -13.41 -1.88
C ILE A 111 0.07 -14.10 -2.78
N VAL A 112 0.26 -13.57 -3.99
CA VAL A 112 1.24 -14.06 -4.96
C VAL A 112 2.43 -13.12 -5.11
N HIS A 113 2.20 -11.80 -4.96
CA HIS A 113 3.23 -10.78 -4.92
C HIS A 113 2.81 -9.61 -4.02
N ARG A 114 3.67 -8.61 -3.89
CA ARG A 114 3.39 -7.45 -3.05
C ARG A 114 3.92 -6.16 -3.67
N LEU A 115 3.23 -5.06 -3.40
CA LEU A 115 3.72 -3.70 -3.57
C LEU A 115 4.13 -3.13 -2.21
N ASP A 116 5.05 -2.20 -2.20
CA ASP A 116 5.38 -1.41 -1.00
C ASP A 116 4.15 -0.59 -0.56
N ARG A 117 4.11 -0.20 0.71
CA ARG A 117 2.98 0.54 1.28
C ARG A 117 2.63 1.79 0.46
N GLU A 118 3.64 2.60 0.11
CA GLU A 118 3.47 3.87 -0.58
C GLU A 118 3.32 3.72 -2.11
N THR A 119 3.67 2.56 -2.68
CA THR A 119 3.48 2.26 -4.11
C THR A 119 2.02 1.99 -4.40
N SER A 120 1.45 2.66 -5.38
CA SER A 120 0.09 2.42 -5.88
C SER A 120 0.08 1.54 -7.12
N GLY A 121 -1.11 1.06 -7.53
CA GLY A 121 -1.33 0.38 -8.81
C GLY A 121 -1.70 -1.08 -8.71
N VAL A 122 -1.48 -1.80 -9.80
CA VAL A 122 -1.95 -3.18 -10.01
C VAL A 122 -1.38 -4.12 -8.97
N LEU A 123 -2.26 -4.77 -8.20
CA LEU A 123 -1.93 -5.79 -7.22
C LEU A 123 -2.87 -6.99 -7.42
N MET A 124 -2.30 -8.15 -7.69
CA MET A 124 -3.02 -9.39 -7.97
C MET A 124 -3.04 -10.30 -6.74
N PHE A 125 -4.19 -10.92 -6.52
CA PHE A 125 -4.40 -12.00 -5.57
C PHE A 125 -4.91 -13.23 -6.30
N CYS A 126 -4.64 -14.41 -5.74
CA CYS A 126 -5.14 -15.68 -6.25
C CYS A 126 -6.25 -16.23 -5.32
N LYS A 127 -7.27 -16.85 -5.89
CA LYS A 127 -8.36 -17.51 -5.15
C LYS A 127 -8.08 -18.99 -4.90
N ASN A 128 -7.07 -19.55 -5.59
CA ASN A 128 -6.72 -20.96 -5.58
C ASN A 128 -5.31 -21.17 -5.02
N GLU A 129 -5.19 -22.05 -4.03
CA GLU A 129 -3.92 -22.31 -3.35
C GLU A 129 -2.88 -22.99 -4.26
N LYS A 130 -3.31 -23.95 -5.10
CA LYS A 130 -2.40 -24.64 -6.04
C LYS A 130 -1.83 -23.69 -7.08
N ILE A 131 -2.65 -22.75 -7.58
CA ILE A 131 -2.21 -21.72 -8.53
C ILE A 131 -1.25 -20.75 -7.84
N ARG A 132 -1.52 -20.34 -6.60
CA ARG A 132 -0.58 -19.54 -5.80
C ARG A 132 0.78 -20.22 -5.71
N ASP A 133 0.84 -21.51 -5.38
CA ASP A 133 2.09 -22.25 -5.22
C ASP A 133 2.86 -22.34 -6.53
N LEU A 134 2.16 -22.59 -7.64
CA LEU A 134 2.73 -22.58 -8.98
C LEU A 134 3.33 -21.22 -9.33
N LEU A 135 2.58 -20.15 -9.12
CA LEU A 135 3.03 -18.77 -9.38
C LEU A 135 4.24 -18.41 -8.52
N GLN A 136 4.23 -18.74 -7.23
CA GLN A 136 5.35 -18.40 -6.33
C GLN A 136 6.62 -19.19 -6.68
N LYS A 137 6.48 -20.46 -7.09
CA LYS A 137 7.60 -21.31 -7.51
C LYS A 137 8.27 -20.80 -8.78
N ASP A 138 7.48 -20.46 -9.79
CA ASP A 138 7.97 -20.11 -11.13
C ASP A 138 7.71 -18.65 -11.52
N TRP A 139 7.60 -17.75 -10.52
CA TRP A 139 7.24 -16.34 -10.70
C TRP A 139 7.93 -15.65 -11.87
N ASN A 140 9.26 -15.73 -11.93
CA ASN A 140 10.05 -15.04 -12.97
C ASN A 140 9.90 -15.66 -14.38
N LYS A 141 9.39 -16.89 -14.49
CA LYS A 141 9.10 -17.53 -15.77
C LYS A 141 7.70 -17.19 -16.27
N ILE A 142 6.74 -17.06 -15.35
CA ILE A 142 5.32 -16.82 -15.65
C ILE A 142 5.06 -15.33 -15.80
N VAL A 143 5.59 -14.50 -14.90
CA VAL A 143 5.40 -13.05 -14.89
C VAL A 143 6.58 -12.39 -15.60
N TYR A 144 6.48 -12.27 -16.91
CA TYR A 144 7.53 -11.68 -17.76
C TYR A 144 7.48 -10.15 -17.84
N LEU A 145 6.36 -9.54 -17.49
CA LEU A 145 6.20 -8.09 -17.46
C LEU A 145 5.91 -7.62 -16.02
N ARG A 146 6.71 -6.69 -15.52
CA ARG A 146 6.50 -5.98 -14.26
C ARG A 146 6.76 -4.51 -14.49
N GLY A 147 5.70 -3.84 -14.99
CA GLY A 147 5.75 -2.47 -15.48
C GLY A 147 5.34 -1.45 -14.41
N TYR A 148 6.12 -0.36 -14.33
CA TYR A 148 5.86 0.75 -13.41
C TYR A 148 6.00 2.08 -14.13
N MET A 149 5.26 3.08 -13.66
CA MET A 149 5.50 4.49 -13.96
C MET A 149 6.09 5.17 -12.74
N ALA A 150 7.16 5.94 -12.93
CA ALA A 150 7.77 6.73 -11.85
C ALA A 150 8.00 8.17 -12.30
N LEU A 151 7.65 9.13 -11.43
CA LEU A 151 8.03 10.52 -11.60
C LEU A 151 9.22 10.79 -10.68
N VAL A 152 10.38 11.14 -11.26
CA VAL A 152 11.63 11.38 -10.54
C VAL A 152 12.03 12.84 -10.56
N GLU A 153 12.82 13.27 -9.59
CA GLU A 153 13.45 14.59 -9.55
C GLU A 153 14.60 14.68 -10.57
N GLY A 154 14.77 15.85 -11.15
CA GLY A 154 15.82 16.14 -12.13
C GLY A 154 15.43 15.89 -13.57
N LYS A 155 16.31 16.38 -14.47
CA LYS A 155 16.22 16.26 -15.93
C LYS A 155 17.44 15.58 -16.52
N GLY A 156 17.40 15.33 -17.82
CA GLY A 156 18.54 14.79 -18.56
C GLY A 156 18.78 13.29 -18.36
N LEU A 157 17.87 12.59 -17.70
CA LEU A 157 17.99 11.16 -17.50
C LEU A 157 17.74 10.43 -18.82
N LYS A 158 18.77 9.74 -19.33
CA LYS A 158 18.66 8.90 -20.55
C LYS A 158 18.13 7.52 -20.18
N ASN A 159 17.61 6.80 -21.17
CA ASN A 159 17.23 5.40 -21.00
C ASN A 159 18.40 4.56 -20.49
N GLY A 160 18.12 3.57 -19.65
CA GLY A 160 19.19 2.77 -19.08
C GLY A 160 18.74 1.55 -18.30
N THR A 161 19.74 0.84 -17.76
CA THR A 161 19.55 -0.31 -16.89
C THR A 161 20.37 -0.10 -15.62
N LEU A 162 19.71 -0.21 -14.47
CA LEU A 162 20.34 -0.20 -13.16
C LEU A 162 20.55 -1.63 -12.70
N LYS A 163 21.81 -1.99 -12.47
CA LYS A 163 22.21 -3.32 -11.99
C LYS A 163 23.07 -3.15 -10.75
N ASN A 164 22.50 -3.43 -9.58
CA ASN A 164 23.12 -3.26 -8.28
C ASN A 164 22.84 -4.47 -7.39
N TYR A 165 23.54 -4.55 -6.27
CA TYR A 165 23.21 -5.48 -5.20
C TYR A 165 22.59 -4.69 -4.04
N LEU A 166 21.46 -5.18 -3.51
CA LEU A 166 20.68 -4.51 -2.46
C LEU A 166 20.70 -5.33 -1.19
N ALA A 167 20.93 -4.68 -0.06
CA ALA A 167 20.80 -5.25 1.27
C ALA A 167 19.86 -4.42 2.13
N GLU A 168 19.34 -5.01 3.20
CA GLU A 168 18.48 -4.35 4.18
C GLU A 168 19.21 -4.25 5.51
N SER A 169 19.22 -3.06 6.12
CA SER A 169 19.77 -2.81 7.44
C SER A 169 18.83 -3.33 8.55
N LYS A 170 19.33 -3.40 9.79
CA LYS A 170 18.52 -3.71 10.98
C LYS A 170 17.36 -2.71 11.18
N SER A 171 17.53 -1.47 10.74
CA SER A 171 16.47 -0.43 10.73
C SER A 171 15.51 -0.53 9.54
N GLN A 172 15.54 -1.64 8.77
CA GLN A 172 14.69 -1.88 7.60
C GLN A 172 14.87 -0.88 6.44
N GLN A 173 16.01 -0.21 6.39
CA GLN A 173 16.38 0.61 5.24
C GLN A 173 17.13 -0.25 4.23
N VAL A 174 16.69 -0.18 2.96
CA VAL A 174 17.37 -0.85 1.85
C VAL A 174 18.40 0.09 1.25
N TYR A 175 19.57 -0.45 0.90
CA TYR A 175 20.70 0.31 0.35
C TYR A 175 21.49 -0.52 -0.67
N VAL A 176 22.23 0.17 -1.54
CA VAL A 176 23.14 -0.47 -2.52
C VAL A 176 24.41 -0.93 -1.80
N THR A 177 24.86 -2.14 -2.12
CA THR A 177 26.02 -2.77 -1.50
C THR A 177 26.81 -3.65 -2.50
N SER A 178 27.82 -4.35 -2.03
CA SER A 178 28.59 -5.29 -2.83
C SER A 178 27.87 -6.63 -3.07
N LYS A 179 28.35 -7.42 -4.03
CA LYS A 179 27.79 -8.73 -4.40
C LYS A 179 27.73 -9.71 -3.23
N GLU A 180 28.72 -9.67 -2.37
CA GLU A 180 28.88 -10.60 -1.24
C GLU A 180 27.85 -10.34 -0.13
N LYS A 181 27.36 -9.08 -0.03
CA LYS A 181 26.46 -8.63 1.05
C LYS A 181 25.02 -8.42 0.60
N GLY A 182 24.76 -8.40 -0.70
CA GLY A 182 23.45 -8.04 -1.25
C GLY A 182 22.86 -9.05 -2.21
N LYS A 183 21.61 -8.82 -2.59
CA LYS A 183 20.90 -9.59 -3.61
C LYS A 183 20.83 -8.78 -4.89
N LEU A 184 21.08 -9.41 -6.04
CA LEU A 184 21.01 -8.78 -7.35
C LEU A 184 19.63 -8.14 -7.60
N ALA A 185 19.65 -6.90 -8.07
CA ALA A 185 18.52 -6.09 -8.46
C ALA A 185 18.75 -5.48 -9.85
N ILE A 186 17.85 -5.75 -10.79
CA ILE A 186 17.91 -5.27 -12.18
C ILE A 186 16.62 -4.52 -12.50
N THR A 187 16.78 -3.25 -12.92
CA THR A 187 15.69 -2.35 -13.29
C THR A 187 16.03 -1.69 -14.61
N HIS A 188 15.18 -1.85 -15.60
CA HIS A 188 15.26 -1.13 -16.88
C HIS A 188 14.34 0.09 -16.79
N TYR A 189 14.78 1.22 -17.35
CA TYR A 189 13.96 2.43 -17.37
C TYR A 189 14.12 3.19 -18.68
N LYS A 190 13.04 3.84 -19.09
CA LYS A 190 12.95 4.69 -20.25
C LYS A 190 12.38 6.04 -19.85
N ALA A 191 13.07 7.12 -20.20
CA ALA A 191 12.59 8.47 -19.99
C ALA A 191 11.51 8.77 -21.06
N ILE A 192 10.29 9.03 -20.58
CA ILE A 192 9.13 9.28 -21.45
C ILE A 192 8.94 10.77 -21.70
N LYS A 193 9.05 11.57 -20.63
CA LYS A 193 8.78 13.01 -20.71
C LYS A 193 9.44 13.77 -19.57
N GLU A 194 10.00 14.93 -19.87
CA GLU A 194 10.41 15.91 -18.85
C GLU A 194 9.27 16.89 -18.55
N ILE A 195 9.00 17.14 -17.27
CA ILE A 195 7.93 18.00 -16.78
C ILE A 195 8.52 18.92 -15.71
N LYS A 196 8.70 20.22 -16.02
CA LYS A 196 9.39 21.17 -15.15
C LYS A 196 10.80 20.63 -14.80
N ASN A 197 11.12 20.42 -13.52
CA ASN A 197 12.39 19.85 -13.07
C ASN A 197 12.25 18.38 -12.66
N GLN A 198 11.47 17.61 -13.40
CA GLN A 198 11.15 16.19 -13.14
C GLN A 198 11.15 15.41 -14.44
N THR A 199 11.37 14.10 -14.35
CA THR A 199 11.30 13.18 -15.49
C THR A 199 10.31 12.05 -15.18
N LEU A 200 9.37 11.81 -16.12
CA LEU A 200 8.49 10.65 -16.08
C LEU A 200 9.20 9.47 -16.72
N LEU A 201 9.28 8.37 -15.99
CA LEU A 201 9.91 7.13 -16.42
C LEU A 201 8.89 6.01 -16.57
N GLU A 202 9.03 5.23 -17.64
CA GLU A 202 8.51 3.87 -17.74
C GLU A 202 9.59 2.91 -17.25
N ILE A 203 9.22 1.95 -16.42
CA ILE A 203 10.15 1.06 -15.73
C ILE A 203 9.70 -0.38 -15.89
N GLN A 204 10.65 -1.28 -16.16
CA GLN A 204 10.45 -2.71 -16.18
C GLN A 204 11.44 -3.40 -15.23
N LEU A 205 10.96 -4.40 -14.48
CA LEU A 205 11.76 -5.14 -13.51
C LEU A 205 12.07 -6.57 -13.95
N ASP A 206 13.36 -6.96 -13.92
CA ASP A 206 13.76 -8.38 -13.98
C ASP A 206 13.74 -9.03 -12.59
N THR A 207 13.92 -8.24 -11.55
CA THR A 207 13.94 -8.69 -10.15
C THR A 207 12.96 -7.88 -9.31
N GLY A 208 12.49 -8.43 -8.18
CA GLY A 208 11.53 -7.77 -7.27
C GLY A 208 12.08 -7.69 -5.83
N ARG A 209 13.06 -6.82 -5.57
CA ARG A 209 13.58 -6.59 -4.21
C ARG A 209 12.79 -5.49 -3.51
N LYS A 210 12.74 -5.54 -2.17
CA LYS A 210 12.11 -4.50 -1.35
C LYS A 210 12.67 -3.13 -1.72
N ASN A 211 11.80 -2.16 -1.98
CA ASN A 211 12.14 -0.78 -2.34
C ASN A 211 13.10 -0.64 -3.55
N GLN A 212 13.22 -1.64 -4.42
CA GLN A 212 14.24 -1.73 -5.47
C GLN A 212 14.32 -0.46 -6.33
N ILE A 213 13.22 -0.07 -6.97
CA ILE A 213 13.14 1.11 -7.85
C ILE A 213 13.55 2.37 -7.07
N ARG A 214 13.03 2.52 -5.87
CA ARG A 214 13.23 3.68 -4.99
C ARG A 214 14.71 3.88 -4.64
N VAL A 215 15.37 2.81 -4.22
CA VAL A 215 16.80 2.82 -3.86
C VAL A 215 17.69 3.07 -5.06
N GLN A 216 17.44 2.37 -6.18
CA GLN A 216 18.29 2.46 -7.35
C GLN A 216 18.21 3.83 -8.02
N LEU A 217 17.02 4.43 -8.13
CA LEU A 217 16.86 5.78 -8.68
C LEU A 217 17.46 6.84 -7.76
N SER A 218 17.29 6.72 -6.45
CA SER A 218 17.96 7.59 -5.48
C SER A 218 19.50 7.50 -5.58
N ASN A 219 20.06 6.29 -5.78
CA ASN A 219 21.50 6.07 -5.89
C ASN A 219 22.13 6.74 -7.12
N ILE A 220 21.34 7.05 -8.14
CA ILE A 220 21.76 7.81 -9.32
C ILE A 220 21.32 9.28 -9.26
N HIS A 221 20.99 9.80 -8.07
CA HIS A 221 20.60 11.18 -7.79
C HIS A 221 19.29 11.63 -8.46
N HIS A 222 18.41 10.69 -8.83
CA HIS A 222 17.06 10.94 -9.34
C HIS A 222 16.00 10.28 -8.45
N PRO A 223 15.84 10.72 -7.17
CA PRO A 223 14.86 10.13 -6.27
C PRO A 223 13.44 10.33 -6.81
N ILE A 224 12.57 9.38 -6.52
CA ILE A 224 11.15 9.46 -6.89
C ILE A 224 10.48 10.59 -6.09
N VAL A 225 9.71 11.46 -6.74
CA VAL A 225 9.01 12.56 -6.05
C VAL A 225 8.16 12.02 -4.90
N GLY A 226 8.17 12.72 -3.76
CA GLY A 226 7.46 12.32 -2.55
C GLY A 226 8.16 11.23 -1.72
N ASP A 227 9.30 10.69 -2.17
CA ASP A 227 10.06 9.68 -1.46
C ASP A 227 11.04 10.27 -0.44
N LYS A 228 10.52 10.82 0.66
CA LYS A 228 11.35 11.39 1.74
C LYS A 228 12.36 10.39 2.30
N LYS A 229 12.02 9.09 2.33
CA LYS A 229 12.90 8.03 2.84
C LYS A 229 14.18 7.89 2.02
N TYR A 230 14.11 8.17 0.73
CA TYR A 230 15.21 8.05 -0.22
C TYR A 230 15.64 9.39 -0.83
N GLY A 231 15.43 10.50 -0.10
CA GLY A 231 16.07 11.77 -0.37
C GLY A 231 15.32 12.72 -1.31
N ALA A 232 14.06 12.45 -1.65
CA ALA A 232 13.26 13.37 -2.43
C ALA A 232 12.98 14.67 -1.65
N THR A 233 13.13 15.81 -2.32
CA THR A 233 12.90 17.16 -1.79
C THR A 233 11.55 17.72 -2.20
N THR A 234 10.93 17.18 -3.25
CA THR A 234 9.66 17.63 -3.81
C THR A 234 8.55 16.60 -3.63
N ASN A 235 7.30 17.06 -3.53
CA ASN A 235 6.13 16.17 -3.43
C ASN A 235 4.90 16.77 -4.12
N PRO A 236 4.95 16.98 -5.45
CA PRO A 236 3.85 17.62 -6.18
C PRO A 236 2.57 16.77 -6.21
N LEU A 237 2.71 15.46 -6.07
CA LEU A 237 1.59 14.51 -6.09
C LEU A 237 0.99 14.27 -4.69
N ARG A 238 1.58 14.85 -3.63
CA ARG A 238 1.23 14.59 -2.21
C ARG A 238 1.29 13.11 -1.83
N ARG A 239 2.02 12.31 -2.60
CA ARG A 239 2.28 10.88 -2.41
C ARG A 239 3.55 10.46 -3.13
N LEU A 240 4.01 9.22 -2.89
CA LEU A 240 5.07 8.62 -3.70
C LEU A 240 4.66 8.57 -5.18
N GLY A 241 5.49 9.13 -6.06
CA GLY A 241 5.28 9.14 -7.50
C GLY A 241 5.66 7.81 -8.17
N LEU A 242 5.22 6.67 -7.61
CA LEU A 242 5.48 5.33 -8.13
C LEU A 242 4.17 4.55 -8.25
N HIS A 243 3.92 4.01 -9.44
CA HIS A 243 2.68 3.30 -9.77
C HIS A 243 2.97 2.04 -10.60
N ALA A 244 2.53 0.88 -10.12
CA ALA A 244 2.54 -0.35 -10.88
C ALA A 244 1.40 -0.31 -11.90
N HIS A 245 1.70 -0.38 -13.20
CA HIS A 245 0.67 -0.24 -14.23
C HIS A 245 0.45 -1.51 -15.05
N ALA A 246 1.35 -2.49 -14.96
CA ALA A 246 1.27 -3.72 -15.74
C ALA A 246 1.92 -4.92 -15.04
N PHE A 247 1.31 -6.08 -15.25
CA PHE A 247 1.82 -7.42 -14.96
C PHE A 247 1.53 -8.34 -16.13
#